data_5cb37681871766d8e808ac6404ca202d
#
_entry.id   5cb37681871766d8e808ac6404ca202d
#
_cell.length_a   1.000
_cell.length_b   1.000
_cell.length_c   1.000
_cell.angle_alpha   90.00
_cell.angle_beta   90.00
_cell.angle_gamma   90.00
#
_symmetry.space_group_name_H-M   'P 1'
#
loop_
_entity.id
_entity.type
_entity.pdbx_description
1 polymer ?
#
loop_
_entity_poly.entity_id
_entity_poly.type
_entity_poly.pdbx_seq_one_letter_code
_entity_poly.pdbx_strand_id
1 'polypeptide(L)'
;MKKQVCLLTFLLVSLLFAGGYTTGLLLDESPATEREWGYRPSEGMISAVNPPSFCWRPQKDIIYWELECAITPDFSTIEYRSSGIAMNVHCPPRILPAGRYFWRYRGQDQAGQFTSWSQTRDFTLPDDATHMPLPSRQDLLARIPSAHPRLFVRPEELPELRELAKGDRKPQYDQLIATCDQLLANPPSTAEPFLYPETMQRYGYEWTLQWWGNRLHVIKALDGAAMLGFTYQLSGKREYGDLAKKLLLECARWDPFGASGYRYNDEAGMPYTCYFARAY
;
A
#
# COMPACT_ATOMS: atom_id res chain seq x y z
N MET A 1 -6.89 -59.83 70.91
CA MET A 1 -8.15 -59.15 70.58
C MET A 1 -7.82 -57.77 69.98
N LYS A 2 -7.76 -57.68 68.65
CA LYS A 2 -7.47 -56.44 67.95
C LYS A 2 -8.75 -56.01 67.21
N LYS A 3 -9.29 -54.84 67.55
CA LYS A 3 -10.45 -54.24 66.90
C LYS A 3 -9.94 -53.61 65.62
N GLN A 4 -10.44 -54.10 64.49
CA GLN A 4 -10.29 -53.40 63.18
C GLN A 4 -11.31 -52.26 63.11
N VAL A 5 -10.78 -51.06 62.99
CA VAL A 5 -11.57 -49.87 62.66
C VAL A 5 -11.59 -49.75 61.15
N CYS A 6 -12.76 -49.89 60.55
CA CYS A 6 -12.99 -49.74 59.13
C CYS A 6 -13.14 -48.23 58.86
N LEU A 7 -12.16 -47.62 58.21
CA LEU A 7 -12.22 -46.23 57.79
C LEU A 7 -12.87 -46.14 56.40
N LEU A 8 -14.13 -45.77 56.36
CA LEU A 8 -14.82 -45.44 55.13
C LEU A 8 -14.37 -44.07 54.64
N THR A 9 -13.49 -44.07 53.66
CA THR A 9 -13.09 -42.84 52.99
C THR A 9 -14.15 -42.49 51.97
N PHE A 10 -14.98 -41.49 52.26
CA PHE A 10 -15.86 -40.86 51.27
C PHE A 10 -15.02 -40.05 50.31
N LEU A 11 -14.84 -40.54 49.10
CA LEU A 11 -14.31 -39.77 47.98
C LEU A 11 -15.42 -38.84 47.47
N LEU A 12 -15.45 -37.61 47.96
CA LEU A 12 -16.21 -36.56 47.32
C LEU A 12 -15.49 -36.17 46.04
N VAL A 13 -15.92 -36.71 44.90
CA VAL A 13 -15.56 -36.21 43.60
C VAL A 13 -16.33 -34.90 43.39
N SER A 14 -15.68 -33.80 43.73
CA SER A 14 -16.13 -32.47 43.31
C SER A 14 -15.93 -32.35 41.81
N LEU A 15 -16.97 -32.64 41.04
CA LEU A 15 -17.07 -32.20 39.66
C LEU A 15 -17.12 -30.66 39.67
N LEU A 16 -15.94 -30.03 39.62
CA LEU A 16 -15.81 -28.69 39.19
C LEU A 16 -16.19 -28.65 37.70
N PHE A 17 -17.46 -28.39 37.43
CA PHE A 17 -17.84 -27.81 36.16
C PHE A 17 -17.09 -26.46 36.05
N ALA A 18 -15.91 -26.49 35.50
CA ALA A 18 -15.30 -25.33 34.91
C ALA A 18 -16.17 -25.00 33.69
N GLY A 19 -17.28 -24.32 33.95
CA GLY A 19 -17.96 -23.58 32.92
C GLY A 19 -17.00 -22.55 32.39
N GLY A 20 -16.16 -22.97 31.45
CA GLY A 20 -15.40 -22.03 30.62
C GLY A 20 -16.43 -21.17 29.92
N TYR A 21 -16.66 -19.98 30.46
CA TYR A 21 -17.21 -18.91 29.67
C TYR A 21 -16.20 -18.67 28.56
N THR A 22 -16.40 -19.33 27.42
CA THR A 22 -15.81 -18.87 26.18
C THR A 22 -16.40 -17.49 25.99
N THR A 23 -15.70 -16.48 26.48
CA THR A 23 -15.94 -15.10 26.06
C THR A 23 -15.68 -15.12 24.58
N GLY A 24 -16.76 -15.33 23.78
CA GLY A 24 -16.68 -15.30 22.33
C GLY A 24 -15.95 -14.04 21.96
N LEU A 25 -15.02 -14.12 21.02
CA LEU A 25 -14.33 -12.96 20.46
C LEU A 25 -15.41 -11.95 20.05
N LEU A 26 -15.47 -10.83 20.79
CA LEU A 26 -16.44 -9.77 20.53
C LEU A 26 -15.81 -8.75 19.60
N LEU A 27 -16.58 -8.30 18.64
CA LEU A 27 -16.19 -7.19 17.78
C LEU A 27 -16.37 -5.86 18.54
N ASP A 28 -15.38 -4.97 18.47
CA ASP A 28 -15.55 -3.59 18.83
C ASP A 28 -16.22 -2.85 17.66
N GLU A 29 -17.48 -2.58 17.79
CA GLU A 29 -18.29 -1.87 16.80
C GLU A 29 -18.63 -0.43 17.24
N SER A 30 -17.83 0.12 18.15
CA SER A 30 -17.99 1.52 18.55
C SER A 30 -17.83 2.46 17.34
N PRO A 31 -18.45 3.65 17.39
CA PRO A 31 -18.29 4.64 16.34
C PRO A 31 -16.82 4.96 16.06
N ALA A 32 -16.49 5.18 14.81
CA ALA A 32 -15.14 5.59 14.41
C ALA A 32 -14.80 6.94 15.03
N THR A 33 -13.54 7.09 15.48
CA THR A 33 -13.00 8.37 15.91
C THR A 33 -12.63 9.24 14.70
N GLU A 34 -12.35 10.52 14.91
CA GLU A 34 -11.92 11.44 13.83
C GLU A 34 -10.67 10.97 13.06
N ARG A 35 -9.88 10.09 13.65
CA ARG A 35 -8.64 9.57 13.03
C ARG A 35 -8.82 8.20 12.36
N GLU A 36 -10.03 7.66 12.36
CA GLU A 36 -10.34 6.36 11.78
C GLU A 36 -11.18 6.51 10.52
N TRP A 37 -10.98 5.61 9.57
CA TRP A 37 -11.73 5.60 8.31
C TRP A 37 -13.22 5.30 8.46
N GLY A 38 -13.63 4.76 9.61
CA GLY A 38 -14.99 4.33 9.87
C GLY A 38 -15.41 3.09 9.08
N TYR A 39 -16.70 2.85 9.12
CA TYR A 39 -17.33 1.76 8.38
C TYR A 39 -17.73 2.23 6.99
N ARG A 40 -17.40 1.43 5.98
CA ARG A 40 -17.75 1.73 4.60
C ARG A 40 -18.24 0.47 3.88
N PRO A 41 -19.29 0.55 3.08
CA PRO A 41 -20.21 1.69 2.97
C PRO A 41 -20.80 2.04 4.35
N SER A 42 -20.96 3.34 4.66
CA SER A 42 -21.63 3.76 5.90
C SER A 42 -23.14 3.47 5.78
N GLU A 43 -23.81 3.42 6.93
CA GLU A 43 -25.25 3.20 7.01
C GLU A 43 -26.01 4.18 6.09
N GLY A 44 -26.89 3.65 5.24
CA GLY A 44 -27.68 4.43 4.29
C GLY A 44 -26.91 5.11 3.16
N MET A 45 -25.60 4.80 2.98
CA MET A 45 -24.78 5.44 1.95
C MET A 45 -25.31 5.15 0.54
N ILE A 46 -25.30 6.16 -0.33
CA ILE A 46 -25.43 5.98 -1.78
C ILE A 46 -24.02 5.93 -2.35
N SER A 47 -23.63 4.79 -2.93
CA SER A 47 -22.27 4.61 -3.45
C SER A 47 -22.17 5.17 -4.87
N ALA A 48 -21.28 6.13 -5.07
CA ALA A 48 -20.99 6.67 -6.41
C ALA A 48 -20.17 5.72 -7.28
N VAL A 49 -19.61 4.65 -6.68
CA VAL A 49 -18.69 3.69 -7.35
C VAL A 49 -19.20 2.27 -7.17
N ASN A 50 -19.09 1.47 -8.23
CA ASN A 50 -19.46 0.06 -8.26
C ASN A 50 -18.28 -0.79 -8.79
N PRO A 51 -17.74 -1.74 -8.03
CA PRO A 51 -18.16 -2.15 -6.68
C PRO A 51 -17.77 -1.15 -5.59
N PRO A 52 -18.50 -1.12 -4.46
CA PRO A 52 -18.13 -0.32 -3.31
C PRO A 52 -16.92 -0.93 -2.59
N SER A 53 -16.13 -0.10 -1.93
CA SER A 53 -15.12 -0.58 -0.99
C SER A 53 -15.75 -0.83 0.36
N PHE A 54 -15.50 -2.01 0.94
CA PHE A 54 -15.88 -2.35 2.30
C PHE A 54 -14.71 -2.06 3.25
N CYS A 55 -14.98 -1.42 4.37
CA CYS A 55 -13.99 -1.14 5.39
C CYS A 55 -14.66 -1.21 6.77
N TRP A 56 -13.92 -1.75 7.74
CA TRP A 56 -14.37 -1.89 9.13
C TRP A 56 -13.23 -1.67 10.10
N ARG A 57 -13.53 -1.60 11.39
CA ARG A 57 -12.52 -1.38 12.41
C ARG A 57 -11.60 -2.62 12.53
N PRO A 58 -10.27 -2.43 12.53
CA PRO A 58 -9.35 -3.53 12.81
C PRO A 58 -9.51 -4.00 14.25
N GLN A 59 -9.35 -5.29 14.49
CA GLN A 59 -9.44 -5.91 15.81
C GLN A 59 -8.11 -6.59 16.15
N LYS A 60 -7.71 -6.48 17.40
CA LYS A 60 -6.59 -7.24 17.91
C LYS A 60 -6.92 -8.76 17.85
N ASP A 61 -5.92 -9.57 17.58
CA ASP A 61 -6.00 -11.03 17.56
C ASP A 61 -6.87 -11.62 16.42
N ILE A 62 -7.40 -10.80 15.51
CA ILE A 62 -8.06 -11.26 14.28
C ILE A 62 -7.05 -11.27 13.14
N ILE A 63 -6.94 -12.43 12.47
CA ILE A 63 -5.99 -12.63 11.35
C ILE A 63 -6.67 -12.69 9.98
N TYR A 64 -7.94 -13.09 9.95
CA TYR A 64 -8.74 -13.13 8.73
C TYR A 64 -10.14 -12.61 8.98
N TRP A 65 -10.79 -12.20 7.90
CA TRP A 65 -12.15 -11.70 7.93
C TRP A 65 -13.02 -12.40 6.91
N GLU A 66 -14.31 -12.45 7.20
CA GLU A 66 -15.38 -12.81 6.26
C GLU A 66 -16.33 -11.63 6.11
N LEU A 67 -16.78 -11.43 4.88
CA LEU A 67 -17.73 -10.41 4.48
C LEU A 67 -18.91 -11.05 3.77
N GLU A 68 -20.12 -10.65 4.11
CA GLU A 68 -21.33 -10.94 3.38
C GLU A 68 -22.04 -9.66 2.96
N CYS A 69 -22.52 -9.65 1.73
CA CYS A 69 -23.35 -8.61 1.17
C CYS A 69 -24.59 -9.25 0.54
N ALA A 70 -25.76 -8.87 1.02
CA ALA A 70 -27.05 -9.49 0.68
C ALA A 70 -28.04 -8.45 0.14
N ILE A 71 -29.01 -8.89 -0.63
CA ILE A 71 -30.14 -8.06 -1.08
C ILE A 71 -31.30 -8.08 -0.09
N THR A 72 -31.24 -8.93 0.93
CA THR A 72 -32.25 -9.04 1.99
C THR A 72 -31.63 -8.83 3.36
N PRO A 73 -32.30 -8.16 4.31
CA PRO A 73 -31.72 -7.84 5.63
C PRO A 73 -31.51 -9.07 6.53
N ASP A 74 -32.16 -10.18 6.24
CA ASP A 74 -32.01 -11.47 6.93
C ASP A 74 -30.88 -12.35 6.35
N PHE A 75 -30.20 -11.87 5.31
CA PHE A 75 -29.16 -12.60 4.59
C PHE A 75 -29.60 -13.91 3.97
N SER A 76 -30.91 -14.08 3.70
CA SER A 76 -31.43 -15.24 2.97
C SER A 76 -30.99 -15.28 1.51
N THR A 77 -30.67 -14.12 0.93
CA THR A 77 -30.17 -13.99 -0.45
C THR A 77 -28.86 -13.19 -0.47
N ILE A 78 -27.77 -13.96 -0.49
CA ILE A 78 -26.40 -13.41 -0.53
C ILE A 78 -26.04 -13.09 -1.99
N GLU A 79 -25.74 -11.82 -2.29
CA GLU A 79 -25.23 -11.42 -3.60
C GLU A 79 -23.70 -11.57 -3.69
N TYR A 80 -23.00 -11.27 -2.61
CA TYR A 80 -21.56 -11.37 -2.57
C TYR A 80 -21.05 -11.87 -1.23
N ARG A 81 -20.08 -12.78 -1.26
CA ARG A 81 -19.37 -13.29 -0.08
C ARG A 81 -17.89 -13.36 -0.36
N SER A 82 -17.09 -13.03 0.63
CA SER A 82 -15.64 -13.23 0.62
C SER A 82 -15.14 -13.72 1.96
N SER A 83 -14.16 -14.61 1.97
CA SER A 83 -13.52 -15.17 3.17
C SER A 83 -12.00 -15.11 3.04
N GLY A 84 -11.29 -15.30 4.15
CA GLY A 84 -9.83 -15.25 4.17
C GLY A 84 -9.26 -13.86 3.84
N ILE A 85 -10.03 -12.81 4.09
CA ILE A 85 -9.59 -11.43 3.87
C ILE A 85 -8.57 -11.09 4.95
N ALA A 86 -7.32 -10.78 4.55
CA ALA A 86 -6.22 -10.56 5.49
C ALA A 86 -6.22 -9.16 6.14
N MET A 87 -6.99 -8.22 5.61
CA MET A 87 -7.05 -6.83 6.08
C MET A 87 -8.50 -6.44 6.35
N ASN A 88 -8.69 -5.41 7.15
CA ASN A 88 -10.01 -4.84 7.45
C ASN A 88 -10.56 -3.95 6.32
N VAL A 89 -10.19 -4.26 5.09
CA VAL A 89 -10.66 -3.60 3.87
C VAL A 89 -10.81 -4.62 2.76
N HIS A 90 -11.88 -4.49 1.97
CA HIS A 90 -12.14 -5.37 0.84
C HIS A 90 -12.88 -4.64 -0.28
N CYS A 91 -12.49 -4.91 -1.52
CA CYS A 91 -13.20 -4.45 -2.70
C CYS A 91 -13.58 -5.67 -3.54
N PRO A 92 -14.87 -5.89 -3.84
CA PRO A 92 -15.28 -6.97 -4.71
C PRO A 92 -14.59 -6.88 -6.09
N PRO A 93 -14.17 -7.99 -6.68
CA PRO A 93 -13.48 -7.97 -7.99
C PRO A 93 -14.43 -7.75 -9.17
N ARG A 94 -15.75 -7.71 -8.91
CA ARG A 94 -16.79 -7.56 -9.93
C ARG A 94 -17.79 -6.49 -9.54
N ILE A 95 -18.43 -5.89 -10.53
CA ILE A 95 -19.59 -5.03 -10.31
C ILE A 95 -20.75 -5.85 -9.71
N LEU A 96 -21.57 -5.18 -8.89
CA LEU A 96 -22.81 -5.71 -8.34
C LEU A 96 -23.99 -5.09 -9.11
N PRO A 97 -25.13 -5.77 -9.21
CA PRO A 97 -26.36 -5.17 -9.74
C PRO A 97 -26.73 -3.88 -8.97
N ALA A 98 -27.42 -2.94 -9.61
CA ALA A 98 -27.96 -1.78 -8.91
C ALA A 98 -29.04 -2.24 -7.91
N GLY A 99 -29.13 -1.57 -6.75
CA GLY A 99 -30.10 -1.93 -5.72
C GLY A 99 -29.65 -1.55 -4.31
N ARG A 100 -30.51 -1.86 -3.34
CA ARG A 100 -30.21 -1.73 -1.92
C ARG A 100 -29.58 -3.03 -1.42
N TYR A 101 -28.53 -2.89 -0.62
CA TYR A 101 -27.74 -3.98 -0.08
C TYR A 101 -27.62 -3.88 1.42
N PHE A 102 -27.50 -5.05 2.07
CA PHE A 102 -27.19 -5.22 3.49
C PHE A 102 -25.85 -5.94 3.61
N TRP A 103 -24.99 -5.50 4.50
CA TRP A 103 -23.67 -6.10 4.66
C TRP A 103 -23.29 -6.28 6.11
N ARG A 104 -22.47 -7.29 6.35
CA ARG A 104 -21.91 -7.62 7.66
C ARG A 104 -20.57 -8.31 7.48
N TYR A 105 -19.78 -8.31 8.53
CA TYR A 105 -18.49 -8.98 8.56
C TYR A 105 -18.31 -9.73 9.88
N ARG A 106 -17.35 -10.66 9.92
CA ARG A 106 -16.87 -11.30 11.12
C ARG A 106 -15.39 -11.59 11.04
N GLY A 107 -14.71 -11.68 12.21
CA GLY A 107 -13.30 -11.98 12.29
C GLY A 107 -13.03 -13.43 12.60
N GLN A 108 -11.86 -13.92 12.22
CA GLN A 108 -11.33 -15.23 12.56
C GLN A 108 -9.98 -15.07 13.23
N ASP A 109 -9.79 -15.69 14.40
CA ASP A 109 -8.54 -15.68 15.15
C ASP A 109 -7.53 -16.72 14.63
N GLN A 110 -6.36 -16.77 15.26
CA GLN A 110 -5.29 -17.70 14.92
C GLN A 110 -5.68 -19.19 15.20
N ALA A 111 -6.63 -19.44 16.10
CA ALA A 111 -7.15 -20.77 16.39
C ALA A 111 -8.25 -21.20 15.40
N GLY A 112 -8.62 -20.34 14.46
CA GLY A 112 -9.68 -20.59 13.50
C GLY A 112 -11.10 -20.32 14.04
N GLN A 113 -11.23 -19.72 15.23
CA GLN A 113 -12.52 -19.41 15.83
C GLN A 113 -13.06 -18.10 15.27
N PHE A 114 -14.37 -18.07 15.01
CA PHE A 114 -15.04 -16.89 14.49
C PHE A 114 -15.66 -16.05 15.61
N THR A 115 -15.64 -14.73 15.42
CA THR A 115 -16.51 -13.83 16.18
C THR A 115 -17.98 -14.04 15.76
N SER A 116 -18.91 -13.49 16.54
CA SER A 116 -20.25 -13.23 16.01
C SER A 116 -20.17 -12.33 14.77
N TRP A 117 -21.23 -12.34 13.95
CA TRP A 117 -21.39 -11.36 12.88
C TRP A 117 -21.52 -9.95 13.49
N SER A 118 -20.97 -8.98 12.77
CA SER A 118 -21.16 -7.57 13.06
C SER A 118 -22.64 -7.17 12.97
N GLN A 119 -22.98 -6.00 13.47
CA GLN A 119 -24.25 -5.36 13.13
C GLN A 119 -24.40 -5.25 11.60
N THR A 120 -25.64 -5.40 11.14
CA THR A 120 -25.96 -5.20 9.73
C THR A 120 -25.97 -3.71 9.40
N ARG A 121 -25.35 -3.35 8.27
CA ARG A 121 -25.38 -2.01 7.68
C ARG A 121 -25.94 -2.09 6.29
N ASP A 122 -26.56 -1.01 5.81
CA ASP A 122 -27.06 -0.95 4.45
C ASP A 122 -26.47 0.16 3.61
N PHE A 123 -26.55 -0.01 2.31
CA PHE A 123 -26.17 1.01 1.31
C PHE A 123 -26.97 0.79 0.03
N THR A 124 -26.93 1.77 -0.85
CA THR A 124 -27.56 1.71 -2.17
C THR A 124 -26.54 1.89 -3.27
N LEU A 125 -26.60 1.03 -4.30
CA LEU A 125 -25.90 1.18 -5.57
C LEU A 125 -26.90 1.72 -6.61
N PRO A 126 -26.79 2.96 -7.05
CA PRO A 126 -27.62 3.48 -8.11
C PRO A 126 -27.20 2.95 -9.49
N ASP A 127 -28.11 2.99 -10.48
CA ASP A 127 -27.83 2.51 -11.85
C ASP A 127 -26.71 3.29 -12.55
N ASP A 128 -26.50 4.55 -12.16
CA ASP A 128 -25.51 5.47 -12.71
C ASP A 128 -24.17 5.46 -11.94
N ALA A 129 -23.99 4.54 -10.98
CA ALA A 129 -22.72 4.40 -10.26
C ALA A 129 -21.56 4.12 -11.24
N THR A 130 -20.45 4.81 -11.05
CA THR A 130 -19.25 4.62 -11.88
C THR A 130 -18.70 3.21 -11.71
N HIS A 131 -18.60 2.46 -12.80
CA HIS A 131 -18.05 1.11 -12.79
C HIS A 131 -16.52 1.12 -12.68
N MET A 132 -15.98 0.64 -11.58
CA MET A 132 -14.55 0.55 -11.30
C MET A 132 -14.18 -0.82 -10.70
N PRO A 133 -14.44 -1.94 -11.41
CA PRO A 133 -14.05 -3.25 -10.89
C PRO A 133 -12.53 -3.33 -10.82
N LEU A 134 -12.03 -3.94 -9.73
CA LEU A 134 -10.59 -4.19 -9.60
C LEU A 134 -10.15 -5.21 -10.67
N PRO A 135 -9.29 -4.83 -11.61
CA PRO A 135 -8.82 -5.77 -12.62
C PRO A 135 -7.97 -6.86 -11.96
N SER A 136 -7.96 -8.04 -12.56
CA SER A 136 -7.06 -9.10 -12.12
C SER A 136 -5.60 -8.67 -12.26
N ARG A 137 -4.71 -9.27 -11.46
CA ARG A 137 -3.25 -9.03 -11.62
C ARG A 137 -2.78 -9.30 -13.04
N GLN A 138 -3.31 -10.31 -13.68
CA GLN A 138 -2.97 -10.66 -15.07
C GLN A 138 -3.38 -9.55 -16.04
N ASP A 139 -4.60 -9.02 -15.91
CA ASP A 139 -5.10 -7.92 -16.72
C ASP A 139 -4.30 -6.64 -16.49
N LEU A 140 -3.94 -6.36 -15.24
CA LEU A 140 -3.07 -5.21 -14.92
C LEU A 140 -1.72 -5.32 -15.60
N LEU A 141 -1.07 -6.49 -15.50
CA LEU A 141 0.22 -6.74 -16.14
C LEU A 141 0.14 -6.67 -17.66
N ALA A 142 -0.95 -7.19 -18.25
CA ALA A 142 -1.17 -7.15 -19.70
C ALA A 142 -1.38 -5.72 -20.23
N ARG A 143 -1.85 -4.79 -19.39
CA ARG A 143 -2.03 -3.37 -19.75
C ARG A 143 -0.76 -2.54 -19.66
N ILE A 144 0.31 -3.07 -19.04
CA ILE A 144 1.58 -2.36 -18.97
C ILE A 144 2.27 -2.45 -20.34
N PRO A 145 2.53 -1.32 -21.01
CA PRO A 145 3.23 -1.33 -22.29
C PRO A 145 4.62 -1.96 -22.18
N SER A 146 5.04 -2.72 -23.16
CA SER A 146 6.42 -3.25 -23.24
C SER A 146 7.41 -2.17 -23.68
N ALA A 147 6.95 -1.17 -24.41
CA ALA A 147 7.78 -0.06 -24.90
C ALA A 147 8.06 0.95 -23.79
N HIS A 148 9.21 1.63 -23.86
CA HIS A 148 9.59 2.74 -23.01
C HIS A 148 9.56 4.06 -23.78
N PRO A 149 9.28 5.19 -23.10
CA PRO A 149 8.89 5.37 -21.69
C PRO A 149 7.47 4.83 -21.41
N ARG A 150 7.17 4.46 -20.16
CA ARG A 150 5.85 3.84 -19.85
C ARG A 150 5.25 4.20 -18.49
N LEU A 151 5.90 5.04 -17.69
CA LEU A 151 5.37 5.46 -16.37
C LEU A 151 4.60 6.78 -16.46
N PHE A 152 5.32 7.88 -16.66
CA PHE A 152 4.74 9.24 -16.66
C PHE A 152 4.43 9.75 -18.07
N VAL A 153 5.08 9.18 -19.07
CA VAL A 153 4.92 9.52 -20.47
C VAL A 153 4.93 8.21 -21.26
N ARG A 154 4.14 8.14 -22.31
CA ARG A 154 4.10 7.02 -23.24
C ARG A 154 4.70 7.42 -24.59
N PRO A 155 5.19 6.46 -25.38
CA PRO A 155 5.77 6.76 -26.69
C PRO A 155 4.82 7.54 -27.61
N GLU A 156 3.52 7.25 -27.57
CA GLU A 156 2.49 7.92 -28.35
C GLU A 156 2.23 9.38 -27.97
N GLU A 157 2.60 9.79 -26.75
CA GLU A 157 2.44 11.15 -26.22
C GLU A 157 3.66 12.04 -26.57
N LEU A 158 4.81 11.44 -26.90
CA LEU A 158 6.04 12.19 -27.19
C LEU A 158 5.92 13.21 -28.34
N PRO A 159 5.22 12.93 -29.46
CA PRO A 159 5.06 13.93 -30.52
C PRO A 159 4.39 15.22 -30.03
N GLU A 160 3.29 15.10 -29.28
CA GLU A 160 2.56 16.24 -28.71
C GLU A 160 3.45 17.00 -27.71
N LEU A 161 4.12 16.30 -26.81
CA LEU A 161 5.04 16.93 -25.83
C LEU A 161 6.18 17.69 -26.51
N ARG A 162 6.71 17.20 -27.64
CA ARG A 162 7.72 17.90 -28.43
C ARG A 162 7.20 19.18 -29.08
N GLU A 163 5.96 19.20 -29.53
CA GLU A 163 5.33 20.41 -30.03
C GLU A 163 5.04 21.42 -28.91
N LEU A 164 4.55 20.97 -27.75
CA LEU A 164 4.39 21.80 -26.56
C LEU A 164 5.73 22.41 -26.11
N ALA A 165 6.83 21.65 -26.18
CA ALA A 165 8.17 22.12 -25.83
C ALA A 165 8.70 23.22 -26.77
N LYS A 166 8.25 23.25 -28.02
CA LYS A 166 8.59 24.31 -29.00
C LYS A 166 7.64 25.52 -28.90
N GLY A 167 6.43 25.31 -28.39
CA GLY A 167 5.36 26.30 -28.31
C GLY A 167 5.08 26.75 -26.87
N ASP A 168 3.89 26.42 -26.37
CA ASP A 168 3.35 26.92 -25.09
C ASP A 168 4.19 26.60 -23.86
N ARG A 169 5.00 25.55 -23.91
CA ARG A 169 5.89 25.12 -22.81
C ARG A 169 7.37 25.42 -23.09
N LYS A 170 7.65 26.27 -24.07
CA LYS A 170 9.03 26.61 -24.43
C LYS A 170 9.86 27.17 -23.25
N PRO A 171 9.35 28.06 -22.40
CA PRO A 171 10.13 28.55 -21.26
C PRO A 171 10.56 27.44 -20.29
N GLN A 172 9.64 26.49 -19.99
CA GLN A 172 9.93 25.35 -19.12
C GLN A 172 10.93 24.39 -19.80
N TYR A 173 10.79 24.19 -21.10
CA TYR A 173 11.72 23.36 -21.86
C TYR A 173 13.12 23.97 -21.89
N ASP A 174 13.25 25.29 -22.14
CA ASP A 174 14.56 25.98 -22.11
C ASP A 174 15.22 25.87 -20.74
N GLN A 175 14.46 25.99 -19.65
CA GLN A 175 14.97 25.79 -18.29
C GLN A 175 15.44 24.35 -18.07
N LEU A 176 14.70 23.36 -18.58
CA LEU A 176 15.07 21.95 -18.51
C LEU A 176 16.37 21.69 -19.26
N ILE A 177 16.52 22.24 -20.48
CA ILE A 177 17.76 22.17 -21.25
C ILE A 177 18.94 22.79 -20.47
N ALA A 178 18.76 23.98 -19.92
CA ALA A 178 19.81 24.64 -19.14
C ALA A 178 20.25 23.81 -17.91
N THR A 179 19.30 23.20 -17.24
CA THR A 179 19.57 22.29 -16.12
C THR A 179 20.34 21.05 -16.56
N CYS A 180 19.94 20.44 -17.68
CA CYS A 180 20.63 19.28 -18.23
C CYS A 180 22.04 19.60 -18.74
N ASP A 181 22.25 20.78 -19.34
CA ASP A 181 23.57 21.24 -19.73
C ASP A 181 24.50 21.46 -18.52
N GLN A 182 23.94 21.93 -17.38
CA GLN A 182 24.70 22.03 -16.12
C GLN A 182 25.06 20.64 -15.58
N LEU A 183 24.15 19.66 -15.68
CA LEU A 183 24.43 18.28 -15.29
C LEU A 183 25.48 17.61 -16.16
N LEU A 184 25.54 17.94 -17.48
CA LEU A 184 26.62 17.49 -18.35
C LEU A 184 27.96 18.08 -17.95
N ALA A 185 27.99 19.40 -17.66
CA ALA A 185 29.20 20.08 -17.25
C ALA A 185 29.72 19.63 -15.87
N ASN A 186 28.81 19.32 -14.95
CA ASN A 186 29.11 18.91 -13.58
C ASN A 186 28.27 17.71 -13.18
N PRO A 187 28.61 16.52 -13.66
CA PRO A 187 27.83 15.30 -13.35
C PRO A 187 27.78 15.03 -11.84
N PRO A 188 26.62 14.63 -11.30
CA PRO A 188 26.54 14.26 -9.89
C PRO A 188 27.40 13.04 -9.59
N SER A 189 27.88 12.94 -8.35
CA SER A 189 28.60 11.76 -7.88
C SER A 189 27.68 10.54 -7.86
N THR A 190 28.21 9.42 -8.29
CA THR A 190 27.55 8.09 -8.25
C THR A 190 28.18 7.18 -7.18
N ALA A 191 29.07 7.72 -6.33
CA ALA A 191 29.54 6.97 -5.18
C ALA A 191 28.36 6.65 -4.26
N GLU A 192 28.34 5.44 -3.70
CA GLU A 192 27.30 5.08 -2.75
C GLU A 192 27.37 5.98 -1.49
N PRO A 193 26.24 6.41 -0.92
CA PRO A 193 26.22 7.15 0.34
C PRO A 193 26.93 6.40 1.47
N PHE A 194 27.53 7.17 2.40
CA PHE A 194 28.26 6.57 3.51
C PHE A 194 27.33 6.02 4.59
N LEU A 195 27.74 4.89 5.18
CA LEU A 195 27.15 4.38 6.42
C LEU A 195 27.49 5.31 7.59
N TYR A 196 26.63 5.37 8.59
CA TYR A 196 26.91 6.06 9.84
C TYR A 196 28.03 5.32 10.58
N PRO A 197 29.05 6.02 11.11
CA PRO A 197 30.00 5.41 12.03
C PRO A 197 29.25 4.79 13.23
N GLU A 198 29.67 3.61 13.67
CA GLU A 198 29.07 2.93 14.83
C GLU A 198 29.08 3.77 16.12
N THR A 199 30.08 4.64 16.23
CA THR A 199 30.26 5.57 17.36
C THR A 199 29.35 6.79 17.30
N MET A 200 28.65 7.03 16.17
CA MET A 200 27.80 8.20 15.98
C MET A 200 26.54 8.07 16.85
N GLN A 201 26.26 9.09 17.65
CA GLN A 201 25.04 9.15 18.45
C GLN A 201 23.83 9.26 17.54
N ARG A 202 23.01 8.21 17.50
CA ARG A 202 21.77 8.17 16.72
C ARG A 202 20.82 9.28 17.18
N TYR A 203 20.19 9.95 16.21
CA TYR A 203 19.33 11.13 16.42
C TYR A 203 20.05 12.36 16.97
N GLY A 204 21.38 12.36 17.06
CA GLY A 204 22.18 13.55 17.33
C GLY A 204 22.29 14.47 16.09
N TYR A 205 22.89 15.65 16.28
CA TYR A 205 23.02 16.65 15.22
C TYR A 205 23.81 16.13 14.00
N GLU A 206 24.98 15.51 14.23
CA GLU A 206 25.83 14.98 13.15
C GLU A 206 25.15 13.84 12.40
N TRP A 207 24.45 12.95 13.14
CA TRP A 207 23.64 11.89 12.55
C TRP A 207 22.55 12.47 11.65
N THR A 208 21.87 13.52 12.09
CA THR A 208 20.81 14.20 11.33
C THR A 208 21.35 14.83 10.05
N LEU A 209 22.53 15.47 10.12
CA LEU A 209 23.19 16.03 8.94
C LEU A 209 23.54 14.95 7.91
N GLN A 210 24.08 13.82 8.34
CA GLN A 210 24.41 12.73 7.44
C GLN A 210 23.15 12.04 6.89
N TRP A 211 22.11 11.89 7.71
CA TRP A 211 20.82 11.36 7.31
C TRP A 211 20.22 12.11 6.11
N TRP A 212 20.11 13.42 6.24
CA TRP A 212 19.63 14.30 5.17
C TRP A 212 20.64 14.43 4.03
N GLY A 213 21.93 14.42 4.33
CA GLY A 213 23.00 14.42 3.34
C GLY A 213 22.91 13.22 2.41
N ASN A 214 22.71 12.02 2.93
CA ASN A 214 22.53 10.80 2.13
C ASN A 214 21.27 10.89 1.25
N ARG A 215 20.17 11.43 1.77
CA ARG A 215 18.94 11.68 0.99
C ARG A 215 19.21 12.63 -0.19
N LEU A 216 19.85 13.77 0.09
CA LEU A 216 20.15 14.76 -0.96
C LEU A 216 21.12 14.21 -2.01
N HIS A 217 22.07 13.39 -1.60
CA HIS A 217 23.00 12.72 -2.50
C HIS A 217 22.26 11.79 -3.48
N VAL A 218 21.36 10.94 -2.96
CA VAL A 218 20.52 10.04 -3.77
C VAL A 218 19.65 10.83 -4.75
N ILE A 219 18.97 11.88 -4.26
CA ILE A 219 18.11 12.72 -5.10
C ILE A 219 18.93 13.37 -6.22
N LYS A 220 20.08 13.95 -5.90
CA LYS A 220 20.91 14.67 -6.88
C LYS A 220 21.33 13.76 -8.04
N ALA A 221 21.72 12.51 -7.75
CA ALA A 221 22.12 11.57 -8.78
C ALA A 221 20.93 11.07 -9.62
N LEU A 222 19.85 10.65 -8.97
CA LEU A 222 18.77 9.93 -9.64
C LEU A 222 17.69 10.84 -10.22
N ASP A 223 17.38 11.97 -9.59
CA ASP A 223 16.51 13.00 -10.21
C ASP A 223 17.23 13.65 -11.39
N GLY A 224 18.55 13.86 -11.28
CA GLY A 224 19.37 14.24 -12.42
C GLY A 224 19.27 13.26 -13.59
N ALA A 225 19.35 11.97 -13.32
CA ALA A 225 19.16 10.93 -14.33
C ALA A 225 17.76 10.98 -14.95
N ALA A 226 16.70 11.20 -14.13
CA ALA A 226 15.33 11.30 -14.61
C ALA A 226 15.12 12.52 -15.51
N MET A 227 15.65 13.70 -15.11
CA MET A 227 15.59 14.90 -15.93
C MET A 227 16.33 14.71 -17.25
N LEU A 228 17.53 14.17 -17.22
CA LEU A 228 18.34 13.89 -18.42
C LEU A 228 17.61 12.91 -19.35
N GLY A 229 17.07 11.82 -18.83
CA GLY A 229 16.32 10.81 -19.61
C GLY A 229 15.09 11.43 -20.27
N PHE A 230 14.30 12.20 -19.54
CA PHE A 230 13.12 12.88 -20.08
C PHE A 230 13.53 13.94 -21.15
N THR A 231 14.55 14.72 -20.88
CA THR A 231 15.04 15.74 -21.83
C THR A 231 15.60 15.10 -23.09
N TYR A 232 16.24 13.94 -22.98
CA TYR A 232 16.64 13.15 -24.16
C TYR A 232 15.45 12.78 -25.03
N GLN A 233 14.33 12.32 -24.42
CA GLN A 233 13.12 11.96 -25.17
C GLN A 233 12.52 13.17 -25.92
N LEU A 234 12.62 14.37 -25.36
CA LEU A 234 12.10 15.58 -26.00
C LEU A 234 13.06 16.16 -27.06
N SER A 235 14.35 16.25 -26.74
CA SER A 235 15.35 16.95 -27.55
C SER A 235 16.03 16.08 -28.61
N GLY A 236 16.12 14.76 -28.38
CA GLY A 236 16.94 13.84 -29.17
C GLY A 236 18.45 13.99 -28.93
N LYS A 237 18.93 14.89 -28.01
CA LYS A 237 20.34 15.06 -27.70
C LYS A 237 20.88 13.83 -26.98
N ARG A 238 21.72 13.07 -27.68
CA ARG A 238 22.23 11.77 -27.22
C ARG A 238 23.03 11.85 -25.92
N GLU A 239 23.77 12.96 -25.72
CA GLU A 239 24.59 13.18 -24.53
C GLU A 239 23.79 13.13 -23.24
N TYR A 240 22.55 13.62 -23.24
CA TYR A 240 21.65 13.52 -22.09
C TYR A 240 21.28 12.06 -21.80
N GLY A 241 20.92 11.28 -22.83
CA GLY A 241 20.62 9.87 -22.68
C GLY A 241 21.82 9.05 -22.18
N ASP A 242 23.01 9.32 -22.72
CA ASP A 242 24.23 8.62 -22.33
C ASP A 242 24.60 8.90 -20.85
N LEU A 243 24.50 10.17 -20.40
CA LEU A 243 24.73 10.50 -18.98
C LEU A 243 23.65 9.90 -18.07
N ALA A 244 22.36 9.97 -18.44
CA ALA A 244 21.28 9.34 -17.69
C ALA A 244 21.55 7.85 -17.49
N LYS A 245 21.86 7.15 -18.57
CA LYS A 245 22.19 5.71 -18.54
C LYS A 245 23.40 5.44 -17.64
N LYS A 246 24.45 6.25 -17.72
CA LYS A 246 25.62 6.10 -16.86
C LYS A 246 25.25 6.22 -15.38
N LEU A 247 24.52 7.27 -15.00
CA LEU A 247 24.08 7.50 -13.62
C LEU A 247 23.24 6.31 -13.10
N LEU A 248 22.29 5.84 -13.89
CA LEU A 248 21.46 4.68 -13.51
C LEU A 248 22.28 3.40 -13.31
N LEU A 249 23.17 3.08 -14.27
CA LEU A 249 23.95 1.84 -14.21
C LEU A 249 24.95 1.85 -13.03
N GLU A 250 25.49 3.00 -12.67
CA GLU A 250 26.42 3.14 -11.55
C GLU A 250 25.64 3.07 -10.21
N CYS A 251 24.53 3.82 -10.07
CA CYS A 251 23.70 3.75 -8.87
C CYS A 251 23.01 2.39 -8.66
N ALA A 252 22.76 1.62 -9.74
CA ALA A 252 22.21 0.26 -9.63
C ALA A 252 23.16 -0.73 -8.93
N ARG A 253 24.42 -0.36 -8.72
CA ARG A 253 25.42 -1.19 -8.01
C ARG A 253 25.42 -0.94 -6.51
N TRP A 254 24.70 0.06 -6.03
CA TRP A 254 24.61 0.35 -4.60
C TRP A 254 24.00 -0.82 -3.84
N ASP A 255 24.49 -1.04 -2.62
CA ASP A 255 23.96 -2.10 -1.77
C ASP A 255 22.51 -1.79 -1.34
N PRO A 256 21.51 -2.63 -1.68
CA PRO A 256 20.13 -2.42 -1.28
C PRO A 256 19.91 -2.49 0.24
N PHE A 257 20.87 -3.00 0.99
CA PHE A 257 20.90 -3.02 2.45
C PHE A 257 21.86 -1.98 3.05
N GLY A 258 22.56 -1.22 2.20
CA GLY A 258 23.49 -0.16 2.56
C GLY A 258 22.83 1.17 2.90
N ALA A 259 23.61 2.24 2.81
CA ALA A 259 23.19 3.58 3.24
C ALA A 259 22.04 4.19 2.44
N SER A 260 21.77 3.70 1.23
CA SER A 260 20.61 4.06 0.40
C SER A 260 19.44 3.09 0.57
N GLY A 261 19.60 2.04 1.39
CA GLY A 261 18.56 1.04 1.63
C GLY A 261 17.45 1.55 2.55
N TYR A 262 16.20 1.20 2.25
CA TYR A 262 15.01 1.67 2.99
C TYR A 262 15.07 1.36 4.50
N ARG A 263 15.60 0.20 4.87
CA ARG A 263 15.70 -0.18 6.30
C ARG A 263 16.76 0.61 7.07
N TYR A 264 17.75 1.10 6.38
CA TYR A 264 18.85 1.86 6.97
C TYR A 264 18.55 3.35 7.03
N ASN A 265 18.07 3.90 5.91
CA ASN A 265 17.68 5.30 5.76
C ASN A 265 16.49 5.37 4.77
N ASP A 266 15.27 5.40 5.30
CA ASP A 266 14.04 5.45 4.52
C ASP A 266 13.96 6.75 3.68
N GLU A 267 14.49 7.86 4.19
CA GLU A 267 14.56 9.14 3.48
C GLU A 267 15.53 9.10 2.28
N ALA A 268 16.48 8.18 2.24
CA ALA A 268 17.30 7.92 1.08
C ALA A 268 16.70 6.83 0.18
N GLY A 269 16.13 5.78 0.76
CA GLY A 269 15.57 4.64 0.05
C GLY A 269 14.30 4.96 -0.75
N MET A 270 13.42 5.82 -0.23
CA MET A 270 12.22 6.26 -0.97
C MET A 270 12.57 7.04 -2.24
N PRO A 271 13.40 8.11 -2.20
CA PRO A 271 13.88 8.79 -3.40
C PRO A 271 14.59 7.86 -4.36
N TYR A 272 15.43 6.95 -3.86
CA TYR A 272 16.11 5.96 -4.70
C TYR A 272 15.11 5.21 -5.58
N THR A 273 14.10 4.61 -4.97
CA THR A 273 13.09 3.84 -5.70
C THR A 273 12.29 4.71 -6.68
N CYS A 274 11.84 5.88 -6.22
CA CYS A 274 11.00 6.77 -7.00
C CYS A 274 11.72 7.33 -8.23
N TYR A 275 12.89 7.92 -8.05
CA TYR A 275 13.61 8.58 -9.16
C TYR A 275 14.28 7.57 -10.09
N PHE A 276 14.73 6.43 -9.56
CA PHE A 276 15.27 5.36 -10.39
C PHE A 276 14.21 4.85 -11.37
N ALA A 277 13.01 4.57 -10.89
CA ALA A 277 11.90 4.13 -11.72
C ALA A 277 11.49 5.18 -12.77
N ARG A 278 11.56 6.48 -12.42
CA ARG A 278 11.25 7.57 -13.36
C ARG A 278 12.30 7.70 -14.47
N ALA A 279 13.56 7.44 -14.16
CA ALA A 279 14.66 7.58 -15.10
C ALA A 279 14.79 6.40 -16.07
N TYR A 280 14.38 5.20 -15.59
CA TYR A 280 14.36 3.98 -16.40
C TYR A 280 13.23 3.98 -17.41
#